data_d8600754770b0c766a8f01e9d1c1fd3e
#
_entry.id   d8600754770b0c766a8f01e9d1c1fd3e
#
_cell.length_a   1.000
_cell.length_b   1.000
_cell.length_c   1.000
_cell.angle_alpha   90.00
_cell.angle_beta   90.00
_cell.angle_gamma   90.00
#
_symmetry.space_group_name_H-M   'P 1'
#
loop_
_entity.id
_entity.type
_entity.pdbx_description
1 polymer ?
#
loop_
_entity_poly.entity_id
_entity_poly.type
_entity_poly.pdbx_seq_one_letter_code
_entity_poly.pdbx_strand_id
1 'polypeptide(L)' 'MAVRPHPGKLAASAKVGEKGQIVIPKEMREMFGIVPGDTIILLADTRRGIAIPPKSRFNAFADKLMEGGEEL' A
#
# COMPACT_ATOMS: atom_id res chain seq x y z
N MET A 1 6.90 8.87 -15.35
CA MET A 1 5.88 8.76 -14.39
C MET A 1 5.59 10.07 -13.72
N ALA A 2 4.36 10.40 -13.58
CA ALA A 2 3.98 11.66 -12.98
C ALA A 2 3.83 11.53 -11.50
N VAL A 3 4.41 12.46 -10.78
CA VAL A 3 4.30 12.48 -9.34
C VAL A 3 3.87 13.87 -8.92
N ARG A 4 2.84 13.92 -8.11
CA ARG A 4 2.32 15.19 -7.65
C ARG A 4 2.32 15.23 -6.17
N PRO A 5 3.41 15.69 -5.59
CA PRO A 5 3.51 15.72 -4.14
C PRO A 5 2.60 16.77 -3.54
N HIS A 6 1.95 16.40 -2.47
CA HIS A 6 1.17 17.29 -1.64
C HIS A 6 1.55 16.96 -0.22
N PRO A 7 1.40 17.88 0.71
CA PRO A 7 1.67 17.55 2.11
C PRO A 7 0.84 16.34 2.51
N GLY A 8 1.51 15.24 2.79
CA GLY A 8 0.86 14.02 3.25
C GLY A 8 0.16 13.20 2.20
N LYS A 9 0.22 13.60 0.93
CA LYS A 9 -0.45 12.86 -0.12
C LYS A 9 0.38 12.83 -1.38
N LEU A 10 0.29 11.73 -2.10
CA LEU A 10 1.09 11.55 -3.29
C LEU A 10 0.41 10.55 -4.20
N ALA A 11 0.41 10.82 -5.49
CA ALA A 11 -0.12 9.90 -6.48
C ALA A 11 0.97 9.57 -7.50
N ALA A 12 1.01 8.33 -7.90
CA ALA A 12 1.97 7.89 -8.90
C ALA A 12 1.42 6.67 -9.61
N SER A 13 2.04 6.32 -10.72
CA SER A 13 1.67 5.10 -11.42
C SER A 13 2.87 4.17 -11.43
N ALA A 14 2.60 2.88 -11.60
CA ALA A 14 3.63 1.88 -11.68
C ALA A 14 3.21 0.83 -12.68
N LYS A 15 4.19 0.22 -13.33
CA LYS A 15 3.92 -0.83 -14.28
C LYS A 15 4.02 -2.17 -13.58
N VAL A 16 3.09 -3.05 -13.88
CA VAL A 16 3.11 -4.39 -13.29
C VAL A 16 4.00 -5.27 -14.15
N GLY A 17 4.99 -5.90 -13.55
CA GLY A 17 5.89 -6.80 -14.25
C GLY A 17 5.27 -8.15 -14.47
N GLU A 18 6.02 -9.02 -15.13
CA GLU A 18 5.53 -10.33 -15.53
C GLU A 18 5.07 -11.19 -14.36
N LYS A 19 5.69 -11.01 -13.22
CA LYS A 19 5.36 -11.81 -12.05
C LYS A 19 4.46 -11.08 -11.09
N GLY A 20 3.83 -10.03 -11.55
CA GLY A 20 2.95 -9.26 -10.67
C GLY A 20 3.66 -8.27 -9.79
N GLN A 21 4.91 -7.97 -10.10
CA GLN A 21 5.71 -7.06 -9.28
C GLN A 21 5.52 -5.62 -9.70
N ILE A 22 5.59 -4.73 -8.74
CA ILE A 22 5.68 -3.30 -9.03
C ILE A 22 6.79 -2.72 -8.19
N VAL A 23 7.30 -1.57 -8.63
CA VAL A 23 8.27 -0.83 -7.85
C VAL A 23 7.51 0.26 -7.11
N ILE A 24 7.63 0.30 -5.80
CA ILE A 24 7.04 1.38 -5.03
C ILE A 24 7.89 2.61 -5.25
N PRO A 25 7.31 3.71 -5.71
CA PRO A 25 8.10 4.91 -5.98
C PRO A 25 8.86 5.38 -4.75
N LYS A 26 10.03 5.95 -5.01
CA LYS A 26 10.92 6.36 -3.95
C LYS A 26 10.27 7.29 -2.95
N GLU A 27 9.51 8.26 -3.45
CA GLU A 27 8.86 9.20 -2.57
C GLU A 27 7.87 8.53 -1.63
N MET A 28 7.17 7.52 -2.13
CA MET A 28 6.22 6.79 -1.30
C MET A 28 6.96 5.96 -0.25
N ARG A 29 8.09 5.37 -0.64
CA ARG A 29 8.89 4.63 0.33
C ARG A 29 9.37 5.54 1.45
N GLU A 30 9.77 6.74 1.08
CA GLU A 30 10.26 7.71 2.07
C GLU A 30 9.16 8.20 2.98
N MET A 31 7.95 8.34 2.47
CA MET A 31 6.83 8.78 3.30
C MET A 31 6.57 7.81 4.44
N PHE A 32 6.83 6.54 4.24
CA PHE A 32 6.51 5.53 5.23
C PHE A 32 7.71 4.80 5.79
N GLY A 33 8.90 5.26 5.44
CA GLY A 33 10.11 4.65 5.97
C GLY A 33 10.33 3.22 5.51
N ILE A 34 9.90 2.90 4.31
CA ILE A 34 10.07 1.55 3.77
C ILE A 34 11.47 1.45 3.19
N VAL A 35 12.24 0.50 3.68
CA VAL A 35 13.62 0.31 3.21
C VAL A 35 13.81 -1.11 2.71
N PRO A 36 14.84 -1.36 1.91
CA PRO A 36 15.09 -2.69 1.40
C PRO A 36 15.17 -3.72 2.52
N GLY A 37 14.54 -4.83 2.31
CA GLY A 37 14.50 -5.89 3.31
C GLY A 37 13.31 -5.84 4.23
N ASP A 38 12.58 -4.74 4.23
CA ASP A 38 11.38 -4.64 5.06
C ASP A 38 10.32 -5.63 4.59
N THR A 39 9.55 -6.09 5.54
CA THR A 39 8.35 -6.88 5.23
C THR A 39 7.16 -5.93 5.32
N ILE A 40 6.41 -5.84 4.25
CA ILE A 40 5.22 -5.00 4.26
C ILE A 40 3.99 -5.89 4.26
N ILE A 41 2.90 -5.32 4.71
CA ILE A 41 1.63 -6.03 4.80
C ILE A 41 0.74 -5.56 3.66
N LEU A 42 0.12 -6.50 2.99
CA LEU A 42 -0.77 -6.21 1.88
C LEU A 42 -2.16 -6.68 2.23
N LEU A 43 -3.11 -5.81 2.04
CA LEU A 43 -4.51 -6.12 2.25
C LEU A 43 -5.25 -5.94 0.95
N ALA A 44 -6.17 -6.83 0.63
CA ALA A 44 -6.92 -6.74 -0.61
C ALA A 44 -8.41 -6.87 -0.34
N ASP A 45 -9.18 -6.09 -1.05
CA ASP A 45 -10.63 -6.10 -0.95
C ASP A 45 -11.15 -5.91 -2.36
N THR A 46 -12.04 -6.77 -2.80
CA THR A 46 -12.49 -6.73 -4.19
C THR A 46 -13.15 -5.42 -4.57
N ARG A 47 -13.66 -4.69 -3.61
CA ARG A 47 -14.29 -3.41 -3.87
C ARG A 47 -13.36 -2.25 -3.71
N ARG A 48 -12.41 -2.36 -2.78
CA ARG A 48 -11.55 -1.24 -2.43
C ARG A 48 -10.18 -1.31 -3.07
N GLY A 49 -9.76 -2.50 -3.48
CA GLY A 49 -8.45 -2.67 -4.09
C GLY A 49 -7.43 -3.20 -3.11
N ILE A 50 -6.18 -2.86 -3.36
CA ILE A 50 -5.07 -3.34 -2.55
C ILE A 50 -4.52 -2.17 -1.76
N ALA A 51 -4.25 -2.39 -0.49
CA ALA A 51 -3.69 -1.38 0.38
C ALA A 51 -2.44 -1.90 1.07
N ILE A 52 -1.50 -1.00 1.29
CA ILE A 52 -0.29 -1.28 2.05
C ILE A 52 -0.31 -0.30 3.22
N PRO A 53 -0.89 -0.67 4.35
CA PRO A 53 -0.99 0.26 5.47
C PRO A 53 0.34 0.44 6.17
N PRO A 54 0.55 1.58 6.84
CA PRO A 54 1.74 1.74 7.65
C PRO A 54 1.73 0.69 8.76
N LYS A 55 2.90 0.25 9.17
CA LYS A 55 3.01 -0.78 10.19
C LYS A 55 2.27 -0.39 11.47
N SER A 56 2.36 0.87 11.84
CA SER A 56 1.73 1.33 13.06
C SER A 56 0.21 1.28 13.00
N ARG A 57 -0.34 1.13 11.81
CA ARG A 57 -1.80 1.14 11.67
C ARG A 57 -2.34 -0.14 11.05
N PHE A 58 -1.50 -1.14 10.98
CA PHE A 58 -1.92 -2.38 10.35
C PHE A 58 -3.16 -2.99 11.00
N ASN A 59 -3.17 -3.07 12.31
CA ASN A 59 -4.30 -3.69 13.01
C ASN A 59 -5.59 -2.94 12.76
N ALA A 60 -5.54 -1.63 12.78
CA ALA A 60 -6.73 -0.83 12.52
C ALA A 60 -7.25 -1.03 11.10
N PHE A 61 -6.34 -1.07 10.13
CA PHE A 61 -6.73 -1.30 8.76
C PHE A 61 -7.28 -2.69 8.56
N ALA A 62 -6.65 -3.69 9.16
CA ALA A 62 -7.10 -5.06 9.02
C ALA A 62 -8.48 -5.25 9.60
N ASP A 63 -8.71 -4.70 10.78
CA ASP A 63 -10.01 -4.81 11.42
C ASP A 63 -11.09 -4.17 10.56
N LYS A 64 -10.80 -3.00 10.05
CA LYS A 64 -11.76 -2.30 9.23
C LYS A 64 -12.05 -3.03 7.94
N LEU A 65 -11.03 -3.57 7.32
CA LEU A 65 -11.18 -4.26 6.07
C LEU A 65 -11.92 -5.57 6.23
N MET A 66 -11.62 -6.29 7.28
CA MET A 66 -12.20 -7.62 7.48
C MET A 66 -13.54 -7.60 8.14
N GLU A 67 -13.88 -6.48 8.73
CA GLU A 67 -15.09 -6.38 9.48
C GLU A 67 -16.31 -6.69 8.69
N GLY A 68 -16.36 -6.32 7.47
CA GLY A 68 -17.52 -6.59 6.66
C GLY A 68 -17.51 -7.93 6.06
N GLY A 69 -16.42 -8.55 6.03
CA GLY A 69 -16.35 -9.73 5.25
C GLY A 69 -16.32 -10.89 6.10
N GLU A 70 -16.66 -11.10 6.76
CA GLU A 70 -16.65 -12.02 7.36
C GLU A 70 -16.26 -13.08 7.01
N GLU A 71 -16.16 -13.51 6.61
CA GLU A 71 -15.79 -14.51 6.33
C GLU A 71 -14.89 -14.65 5.69
N LEU A 72 -14.19 -14.73 5.73
CA LEU A 72 -13.23 -14.91 4.98
C LEU A 72 -12.90 -16.13 4.99
#